data_8d36bec3b1952d0fdcbe60b114ac8053
#
_entry.id   8d36bec3b1952d0fdcbe60b114ac8053
#
_cell.length_a   1.000
_cell.length_b   1.000
_cell.length_c   1.000
_cell.angle_alpha   90.00
_cell.angle_beta   90.00
_cell.angle_gamma   90.00
#
_symmetry.space_group_name_H-M   'P 1'
#
loop_
_entity.id
_entity.type
_entity.pdbx_description
1 polymer ?
#
loop_
_entity_poly.entity_id
_entity_poly.type
_entity_poly.pdbx_seq_one_letter_code
_entity_poly.pdbx_strand_id
1 'polypeptide(L)'
;AQNSIKLYPYQMPPSHHPDYQRHHVKSPDASFFNNKIQFIALRDLSGDYKQKLDQWVVKDKLGDILWVSYPLVFQDNLKEVVAEIKRRNLYLFDLWGYIPGSGPGGYWTQFVIPDGVLDLFEKELGDHWLGMDNGEQDGRYVGSFAPRMYPLGADRKQQYFNFQRHFQEMGDQLGNKMATLVSLNFGHYFLKEGVYTLIGAETAQGLPNSQIYYSFIRGAGKQYGVNWFGNASVWNRWGWKSYDSNAEGIDNDYNSGGPLKGTSLGLLKRLIYTHLMYDCVAVGFEGSMRIDDKKLSPIGKIQQSAVKWVDKYGDPGVMYTPVALMTDFFSGWSFPRHLYSRQAYKVWGNLPYELPDYLTDGMLDVLYPGYQDASYYKDERGFITPNPYGDIADCLMSDAPLWVLKQYPVLVIADELHPGQEINDKLNAYIHAGGHLVITAGSLKNMPDGIAGIRTGEKTKVCTAPITYKGESFKERAPYTLAELIYPASATVLQKSNEFPAAIELNAGKGKVTVLASPYGVTEQPQCELPVKVMEEKPLDKPY
;
A
#
# COMPACT_ATOMS: atom_id res chain seq x y z
N ALA A 1 -5.46 -11.11 34.58
CA ALA A 1 -4.40 -12.12 34.41
C ALA A 1 -3.69 -11.82 33.09
N GLN A 2 -2.40 -11.54 33.12
CA GLN A 2 -1.59 -11.43 31.93
C GLN A 2 -1.53 -12.82 31.28
N ASN A 3 -2.19 -12.99 30.15
CA ASN A 3 -2.04 -14.20 29.37
C ASN A 3 -0.66 -14.18 28.72
N SER A 4 0.09 -15.24 28.87
CA SER A 4 1.37 -15.41 28.20
C SER A 4 1.16 -15.49 26.69
N ILE A 5 2.08 -14.94 25.91
CA ILE A 5 2.08 -15.09 24.48
C ILE A 5 2.15 -16.57 24.13
N LYS A 6 1.21 -17.01 23.31
CA LYS A 6 1.18 -18.38 22.84
C LYS A 6 2.15 -18.53 21.66
N LEU A 7 3.21 -19.29 21.85
CA LEU A 7 4.14 -19.63 20.78
C LEU A 7 3.61 -20.84 20.00
N TYR A 8 3.68 -20.75 18.69
CA TYR A 8 3.25 -21.82 17.78
C TYR A 8 4.47 -22.41 17.06
N PRO A 9 4.64 -23.74 17.06
CA PRO A 9 5.62 -24.35 16.17
C PRO A 9 5.23 -24.12 14.72
N TYR A 10 6.21 -24.00 13.83
CA TYR A 10 5.96 -23.88 12.40
C TYR A 10 5.17 -25.09 11.90
N GLN A 11 4.12 -24.82 11.19
CA GLN A 11 3.30 -25.81 10.49
C GLN A 11 2.98 -25.27 9.09
N MET A 12 2.56 -26.17 8.18
CA MET A 12 2.06 -25.75 6.89
C MET A 12 0.88 -24.79 7.10
N PRO A 13 0.90 -23.62 6.43
CA PRO A 13 -0.21 -22.67 6.54
C PRO A 13 -1.54 -23.32 6.17
N PRO A 14 -2.64 -23.03 6.86
CA PRO A 14 -3.95 -23.60 6.58
C PRO A 14 -4.38 -23.42 5.12
N SER A 15 -4.05 -22.30 4.48
CA SER A 15 -4.36 -22.02 3.07
C SER A 15 -3.75 -23.02 2.08
N HIS A 16 -2.80 -23.84 2.49
CA HIS A 16 -2.17 -24.89 1.68
C HIS A 16 -2.68 -26.29 2.03
N HIS A 17 -3.53 -26.41 3.03
CA HIS A 17 -4.24 -27.65 3.31
C HIS A 17 -5.34 -27.86 2.28
N PRO A 18 -5.55 -29.11 1.78
CA PRO A 18 -6.62 -29.41 0.83
C PRO A 18 -8.02 -29.04 1.32
N ASP A 19 -8.23 -29.15 2.64
CA ASP A 19 -9.53 -28.88 3.27
C ASP A 19 -9.67 -27.44 3.76
N TYR A 20 -8.71 -26.57 3.46
CA TYR A 20 -8.76 -25.18 3.92
C TYR A 20 -9.87 -24.42 3.21
N GLN A 21 -10.80 -23.91 4.00
CA GLN A 21 -11.82 -22.97 3.52
C GLN A 21 -11.37 -21.55 3.86
N ARG A 22 -11.24 -20.76 2.82
CA ARG A 22 -10.86 -19.35 2.96
C ARG A 22 -11.92 -18.57 3.71
N HIS A 23 -11.51 -17.80 4.70
CA HIS A 23 -12.38 -16.81 5.31
C HIS A 23 -12.62 -15.67 4.33
N HIS A 24 -13.87 -15.50 3.91
CA HIS A 24 -14.27 -14.38 3.08
C HIS A 24 -14.93 -13.33 3.95
N VAL A 25 -14.22 -12.27 4.23
CA VAL A 25 -14.79 -11.11 4.89
C VAL A 25 -15.12 -10.09 3.81
N LYS A 26 -16.38 -9.66 3.78
CA LYS A 26 -16.82 -8.64 2.85
C LYS A 26 -16.24 -7.29 3.27
N SER A 27 -15.51 -6.64 2.36
CA SER A 27 -15.13 -5.25 2.56
C SER A 27 -16.37 -4.37 2.68
N PRO A 28 -16.36 -3.34 3.52
CA PRO A 28 -17.45 -2.36 3.54
C PRO A 28 -17.70 -1.83 2.13
N ASP A 29 -18.96 -1.62 1.79
CA ASP A 29 -19.31 -1.03 0.49
C ASP A 29 -18.75 0.39 0.40
N ALA A 30 -18.12 0.76 -0.71
CA ALA A 30 -17.58 2.09 -0.93
C ALA A 30 -18.66 3.18 -0.80
N SER A 31 -19.91 2.90 -1.13
CA SER A 31 -21.05 3.79 -0.93
C SER A 31 -21.27 4.17 0.53
N PHE A 32 -20.83 3.33 1.47
CA PHE A 32 -20.91 3.63 2.91
C PHE A 32 -20.14 4.88 3.30
N PHE A 33 -19.05 5.14 2.63
CA PHE A 33 -18.15 6.23 2.93
C PHE A 33 -18.42 7.49 2.11
N ASN A 34 -19.44 7.48 1.28
CA ASN A 34 -19.86 8.68 0.57
C ASN A 34 -20.17 9.77 1.58
N ASN A 35 -19.44 10.88 1.51
CA ASN A 35 -19.49 12.01 2.43
C ASN A 35 -19.00 11.73 3.87
N LYS A 36 -18.44 10.57 4.15
CA LYS A 36 -17.94 10.16 5.46
C LYS A 36 -16.44 9.99 5.38
N ILE A 37 -15.71 11.02 5.70
CA ILE A 37 -14.28 11.07 5.41
C ILE A 37 -13.39 11.04 6.64
N GLN A 38 -13.96 10.88 7.84
CA GLN A 38 -13.15 11.20 9.00
C GLN A 38 -13.08 10.09 10.03
N PHE A 39 -11.87 9.73 10.36
CA PHE A 39 -11.55 9.13 11.64
C PHE A 39 -11.48 10.19 12.73
N ILE A 40 -12.16 9.96 13.82
CA ILE A 40 -11.99 10.73 15.05
C ILE A 40 -11.21 9.83 16.01
N ALA A 41 -9.94 10.12 16.19
CA ALA A 41 -9.11 9.39 17.13
C ALA A 41 -9.51 9.73 18.57
N LEU A 42 -10.16 8.81 19.22
CA LEU A 42 -10.57 8.89 20.62
C LEU A 42 -9.84 7.83 21.42
N ARG A 43 -9.25 8.21 22.54
CA ARG A 43 -8.56 7.24 23.40
C ARG A 43 -9.55 6.27 24.04
N ASP A 44 -10.67 6.80 24.51
CA ASP A 44 -11.74 6.03 25.12
C ASP A 44 -13.07 6.80 25.00
N LEU A 45 -14.16 6.10 25.25
CA LEU A 45 -15.50 6.66 25.39
C LEU A 45 -16.02 6.50 26.83
N SER A 46 -15.14 6.60 27.82
CA SER A 46 -15.49 6.62 29.24
C SER A 46 -16.05 7.98 29.69
N GLY A 47 -16.63 7.99 30.86
CA GLY A 47 -17.21 9.20 31.46
C GLY A 47 -18.40 9.72 30.67
N ASP A 48 -18.47 11.03 30.47
CA ASP A 48 -19.57 11.65 29.69
C ASP A 48 -19.29 11.53 28.18
N TYR A 49 -19.33 10.30 27.67
CA TYR A 49 -19.13 10.02 26.26
C TYR A 49 -20.16 10.68 25.35
N LYS A 50 -21.40 10.91 25.84
CA LYS A 50 -22.41 11.58 25.05
C LYS A 50 -22.03 13.03 24.78
N GLN A 51 -21.53 13.74 25.78
CA GLN A 51 -21.02 15.10 25.62
C GLN A 51 -19.79 15.13 24.68
N LYS A 52 -18.90 14.17 24.80
CA LYS A 52 -17.74 14.03 23.87
C LYS A 52 -18.24 13.88 22.42
N LEU A 53 -19.18 12.99 22.17
CA LEU A 53 -19.75 12.79 20.85
C LEU A 53 -20.50 14.02 20.33
N ASP A 54 -21.26 14.70 21.19
CA ASP A 54 -21.90 15.97 20.82
C ASP A 54 -20.90 17.04 20.43
N GLN A 55 -19.78 17.11 21.12
CA GLN A 55 -18.74 18.08 20.81
C GLN A 55 -18.03 17.75 19.50
N TRP A 56 -17.50 16.54 19.37
CA TRP A 56 -16.61 16.18 18.27
C TRP A 56 -17.36 15.92 16.96
N VAL A 57 -18.49 15.24 17.04
CA VAL A 57 -19.26 14.86 15.85
C VAL A 57 -20.20 15.99 15.40
N VAL A 58 -20.95 16.56 16.34
CA VAL A 58 -22.01 17.52 16.00
C VAL A 58 -21.48 18.95 15.90
N LYS A 59 -20.81 19.43 16.94
CA LYS A 59 -20.36 20.84 16.99
C LYS A 59 -19.10 21.06 16.17
N ASP A 60 -18.08 20.23 16.34
CA ASP A 60 -16.81 20.36 15.65
C ASP A 60 -16.83 19.79 14.24
N LYS A 61 -17.75 18.89 13.93
CA LYS A 61 -17.87 18.21 12.62
C LYS A 61 -16.53 17.60 12.18
N LEU A 62 -15.93 16.78 13.05
CA LEU A 62 -14.67 16.14 12.77
C LEU A 62 -14.81 14.83 11.99
N GLY A 63 -16.02 14.33 11.83
CA GLY A 63 -16.32 13.11 11.10
C GLY A 63 -17.35 12.24 11.80
N ASP A 64 -17.54 11.05 11.28
CA ASP A 64 -18.53 10.08 11.76
C ASP A 64 -17.97 8.66 11.93
N ILE A 65 -16.65 8.49 11.78
CA ILE A 65 -15.95 7.25 12.08
C ILE A 65 -15.20 7.43 13.40
N LEU A 66 -15.62 6.71 14.42
CA LEU A 66 -14.96 6.72 15.71
C LEU A 66 -13.81 5.72 15.70
N TRP A 67 -12.61 6.21 15.84
CA TRP A 67 -11.41 5.41 16.01
C TRP A 67 -11.05 5.37 17.49
N VAL A 68 -11.46 4.33 18.18
CA VAL A 68 -11.39 4.24 19.63
C VAL A 68 -10.33 3.21 20.04
N SER A 69 -9.54 3.55 21.05
CA SER A 69 -8.50 2.65 21.55
C SER A 69 -9.08 1.45 22.33
N TYR A 70 -8.29 0.40 22.45
CA TYR A 70 -8.64 -0.86 23.07
C TYR A 70 -9.32 -0.81 24.46
N PRO A 71 -9.16 0.22 25.33
CA PRO A 71 -9.88 0.25 26.59
C PRO A 71 -11.41 0.21 26.43
N LEU A 72 -11.93 0.54 25.26
CA LEU A 72 -13.36 0.46 24.97
C LEU A 72 -13.93 -0.91 25.28
N VAL A 73 -13.26 -1.99 24.89
CA VAL A 73 -13.80 -3.36 25.04
C VAL A 73 -13.89 -3.83 26.48
N PHE A 74 -13.23 -3.13 27.42
CA PHE A 74 -13.25 -3.42 28.84
C PHE A 74 -14.16 -2.49 29.67
N GLN A 75 -14.88 -1.58 29.03
CA GLN A 75 -15.73 -0.64 29.73
C GLN A 75 -17.01 -1.32 30.27
N ASP A 76 -17.37 -1.06 31.51
CA ASP A 76 -18.58 -1.60 32.13
C ASP A 76 -19.85 -1.17 31.40
N ASN A 77 -19.85 0.05 30.82
CA ASN A 77 -20.95 0.62 30.07
C ASN A 77 -20.84 0.42 28.53
N LEU A 78 -20.11 -0.59 28.11
CA LEU A 78 -19.89 -0.84 26.66
C LEU A 78 -21.19 -0.96 25.88
N LYS A 79 -22.20 -1.64 26.43
CA LYS A 79 -23.50 -1.82 25.75
C LYS A 79 -24.21 -0.48 25.50
N GLU A 80 -24.18 0.43 26.47
CA GLU A 80 -24.75 1.77 26.36
C GLU A 80 -23.99 2.63 25.36
N VAL A 81 -22.67 2.52 25.33
CA VAL A 81 -21.81 3.20 24.35
C VAL A 81 -22.12 2.72 22.94
N VAL A 82 -22.19 1.42 22.73
CA VAL A 82 -22.52 0.82 21.42
C VAL A 82 -23.93 1.23 20.97
N ALA A 83 -24.91 1.22 21.87
CA ALA A 83 -26.25 1.69 21.56
C ALA A 83 -26.28 3.18 21.15
N GLU A 84 -25.47 4.02 21.76
CA GLU A 84 -25.36 5.43 21.41
C GLU A 84 -24.66 5.64 20.06
N ILE A 85 -23.60 4.87 19.75
CA ILE A 85 -22.95 4.85 18.43
C ILE A 85 -23.99 4.50 17.36
N LYS A 86 -24.75 3.43 17.56
CA LYS A 86 -25.83 3.00 16.66
C LYS A 86 -26.90 4.10 16.49
N ARG A 87 -27.38 4.67 17.60
CA ARG A 87 -28.40 5.73 17.59
C ARG A 87 -27.98 6.95 16.76
N ARG A 88 -26.68 7.28 16.78
CA ARG A 88 -26.11 8.41 16.04
C ARG A 88 -25.72 8.04 14.61
N ASN A 89 -25.90 6.79 14.20
CA ASN A 89 -25.50 6.29 12.89
C ASN A 89 -24.00 6.50 12.61
N LEU A 90 -23.16 6.27 13.62
CA LEU A 90 -21.72 6.39 13.53
C LEU A 90 -21.07 5.04 13.21
N TYR A 91 -19.85 5.09 12.70
CA TYR A 91 -19.02 3.93 12.48
C TYR A 91 -18.03 3.76 13.62
N LEU A 92 -17.68 2.53 13.90
CA LEU A 92 -16.68 2.18 14.91
C LEU A 92 -15.50 1.46 14.25
N PHE A 93 -14.33 1.94 14.58
CA PHE A 93 -13.07 1.34 14.25
C PHE A 93 -12.25 1.25 15.53
N ASP A 94 -11.87 0.06 15.98
CA ASP A 94 -11.18 -0.10 17.25
C ASP A 94 -9.66 -0.01 17.05
N LEU A 95 -9.12 1.14 17.41
CA LEU A 95 -7.70 1.43 17.34
C LEU A 95 -6.93 0.64 18.41
N TRP A 96 -5.84 0.05 18.00
CA TRP A 96 -5.07 -0.84 18.86
C TRP A 96 -5.98 -1.89 19.49
N GLY A 97 -6.96 -2.32 18.69
CA GLY A 97 -7.73 -3.49 18.98
C GLY A 97 -6.79 -4.59 19.35
N TYR A 98 -7.18 -5.41 20.26
CA TYR A 98 -6.31 -6.31 20.85
C TYR A 98 -5.45 -7.11 19.96
N ILE A 99 -4.24 -7.15 20.28
CA ILE A 99 -3.26 -7.94 19.57
C ILE A 99 -2.33 -8.62 20.56
N PRO A 100 -2.00 -9.90 20.33
CA PRO A 100 -0.89 -10.49 21.02
C PRO A 100 0.38 -9.66 20.84
N GLY A 101 0.82 -9.02 21.91
CA GLY A 101 2.06 -8.31 21.91
C GLY A 101 2.03 -6.83 21.55
N SER A 102 0.88 -6.28 21.23
CA SER A 102 0.74 -4.85 21.07
C SER A 102 -0.03 -4.26 22.23
N GLY A 103 0.37 -3.46 22.92
CA GLY A 103 -0.31 -2.81 24.01
C GLY A 103 0.63 -1.95 24.81
N PRO A 104 0.12 -1.18 25.78
CA PRO A 104 0.96 -0.30 26.58
C PRO A 104 2.07 -0.99 27.33
N GLY A 105 1.94 -2.30 27.61
CA GLY A 105 2.96 -3.12 28.25
C GLY A 105 4.01 -3.68 27.30
N GLY A 106 3.95 -3.32 26.02
CA GLY A 106 4.87 -3.79 25.00
C GLY A 106 4.39 -5.01 24.23
N TYR A 107 5.17 -5.43 23.27
CA TYR A 107 4.87 -6.45 22.26
C TYR A 107 4.59 -7.86 22.78
N TRP A 108 4.51 -8.05 24.08
CA TRP A 108 4.44 -9.38 24.71
C TRP A 108 3.25 -9.56 25.64
N THR A 109 2.45 -8.52 25.80
CA THR A 109 1.21 -8.60 26.55
C THR A 109 0.07 -8.99 25.62
N GLN A 110 -0.60 -10.06 25.96
CA GLN A 110 -1.78 -10.50 25.26
C GLN A 110 -3.01 -10.03 26.02
N PHE A 111 -3.82 -9.18 25.40
CA PHE A 111 -5.17 -8.90 25.87
C PHE A 111 -6.12 -9.92 25.24
N VAL A 112 -6.99 -10.46 26.00
CA VAL A 112 -8.11 -11.25 25.48
C VAL A 112 -9.31 -10.34 25.45
N ILE A 113 -9.93 -10.20 24.29
CA ILE A 113 -11.20 -9.50 24.17
C ILE A 113 -12.23 -10.25 25.01
N PRO A 114 -12.98 -9.57 25.88
CA PRO A 114 -13.98 -10.22 26.71
C PRO A 114 -15.04 -10.94 25.87
N ASP A 115 -15.51 -12.07 26.36
CA ASP A 115 -16.53 -12.87 25.68
C ASP A 115 -17.76 -12.04 25.35
N GLY A 116 -18.27 -12.24 24.13
CA GLY A 116 -19.46 -11.57 23.61
C GLY A 116 -19.28 -10.15 23.11
N VAL A 117 -18.08 -9.54 23.21
CA VAL A 117 -17.84 -8.18 22.72
C VAL A 117 -17.91 -8.13 21.19
N LEU A 118 -17.27 -9.07 20.52
CA LEU A 118 -17.33 -9.13 19.05
C LEU A 118 -18.74 -9.40 18.54
N ASP A 119 -19.47 -10.29 19.22
CA ASP A 119 -20.88 -10.59 18.91
C ASP A 119 -21.75 -9.35 19.13
N LEU A 120 -21.47 -8.56 20.18
CA LEU A 120 -22.18 -7.31 20.43
C LEU A 120 -21.94 -6.30 19.28
N PHE A 121 -20.70 -6.13 18.85
CA PHE A 121 -20.37 -5.21 17.76
C PHE A 121 -21.04 -5.65 16.45
N GLU A 122 -20.93 -6.92 16.10
CA GLU A 122 -21.54 -7.44 14.89
C GLU A 122 -23.07 -7.32 14.91
N LYS A 123 -23.72 -7.71 16.02
CA LYS A 123 -25.15 -7.66 16.16
C LYS A 123 -25.70 -6.23 16.15
N GLU A 124 -25.06 -5.32 16.88
CA GLU A 124 -25.61 -3.99 17.08
C GLU A 124 -25.16 -2.96 16.03
N LEU A 125 -23.96 -3.12 15.50
CA LEU A 125 -23.38 -2.19 14.55
C LEU A 125 -23.35 -2.76 13.12
N GLY A 126 -23.21 -4.08 12.96
CA GLY A 126 -23.12 -4.71 11.63
C GLY A 126 -22.03 -4.08 10.76
N ASP A 127 -22.43 -3.57 9.60
CA ASP A 127 -21.51 -2.90 8.67
C ASP A 127 -20.95 -1.57 9.20
N HIS A 128 -21.50 -1.01 10.26
CA HIS A 128 -20.96 0.18 10.96
C HIS A 128 -19.79 -0.17 11.88
N TRP A 129 -19.58 -1.43 12.19
CA TRP A 129 -18.33 -1.87 12.78
C TRP A 129 -17.33 -2.19 11.68
N LEU A 130 -16.30 -1.37 11.53
CA LEU A 130 -15.32 -1.47 10.45
C LEU A 130 -14.23 -2.51 10.73
N GLY A 131 -14.13 -2.96 11.97
CA GLY A 131 -13.20 -4.00 12.37
C GLY A 131 -12.23 -3.58 13.45
N MET A 132 -11.28 -4.45 13.70
CA MET A 132 -10.21 -4.28 14.67
C MET A 132 -8.92 -3.89 13.96
N ASP A 133 -8.28 -2.88 14.47
CA ASP A 133 -6.99 -2.44 14.00
C ASP A 133 -5.89 -2.94 14.93
N ASN A 134 -4.84 -3.46 14.37
CA ASN A 134 -3.70 -3.93 15.14
C ASN A 134 -2.60 -2.88 15.36
N GLY A 135 -2.90 -1.64 15.11
CA GLY A 135 -1.95 -0.55 15.16
C GLY A 135 -0.87 -0.71 14.09
N GLU A 136 0.37 -0.48 14.47
CA GLU A 136 1.52 -0.59 13.56
C GLU A 136 2.15 -2.00 13.54
N GLN A 137 1.53 -2.99 14.17
CA GLN A 137 2.17 -4.29 14.37
C GLN A 137 2.28 -5.10 13.09
N ASP A 138 1.41 -4.87 12.12
CA ASP A 138 1.50 -5.44 10.77
C ASP A 138 2.88 -5.16 10.17
N GLY A 139 3.25 -3.89 10.14
CA GLY A 139 4.53 -3.48 9.61
C GLY A 139 5.73 -3.89 10.47
N ARG A 140 5.49 -4.24 11.73
CA ARG A 140 6.53 -4.70 12.67
C ARG A 140 6.63 -6.21 12.81
N TYR A 141 5.89 -6.94 11.99
CA TYR A 141 5.81 -8.40 12.07
C TYR A 141 7.19 -9.06 12.20
N VAL A 142 8.10 -8.79 11.27
CA VAL A 142 9.43 -9.42 11.28
C VAL A 142 10.27 -9.01 12.47
N GLY A 143 10.24 -7.75 12.86
CA GLY A 143 11.04 -7.24 13.97
C GLY A 143 10.51 -7.62 15.34
N SER A 144 9.20 -7.76 15.49
CA SER A 144 8.55 -7.90 16.78
C SER A 144 8.03 -9.30 17.04
N PHE A 145 7.44 -9.95 16.06
CA PHE A 145 6.75 -11.23 16.25
C PHE A 145 7.51 -12.42 15.70
N ALA A 146 7.98 -12.35 14.46
CA ALA A 146 8.55 -13.49 13.77
C ALA A 146 9.69 -14.17 14.55
N PRO A 147 10.67 -13.46 15.13
CA PRO A 147 11.78 -14.10 15.82
C PRO A 147 11.39 -14.93 17.05
N ARG A 148 10.19 -14.71 17.56
CA ARG A 148 9.74 -15.32 18.83
C ARG A 148 8.56 -16.25 18.67
N MET A 149 7.70 -15.98 17.69
CA MET A 149 6.49 -16.77 17.45
C MET A 149 6.66 -17.77 16.31
N TYR A 150 7.42 -17.38 15.29
CA TYR A 150 7.66 -18.19 14.11
C TYR A 150 9.12 -18.09 13.72
N PRO A 151 9.76 -19.18 13.29
CA PRO A 151 11.08 -19.08 12.70
C PRO A 151 11.01 -18.22 11.44
N LEU A 152 12.05 -17.44 11.18
CA LEU A 152 12.16 -16.72 9.91
C LEU A 152 12.19 -17.73 8.75
N GLY A 153 11.50 -17.41 7.67
CA GLY A 153 11.50 -18.23 6.47
C GLY A 153 12.90 -18.33 5.87
N ALA A 154 13.22 -19.49 5.31
CA ALA A 154 14.47 -19.69 4.58
C ALA A 154 14.47 -18.99 3.21
N ASP A 155 13.28 -18.77 2.68
CA ASP A 155 13.02 -18.05 1.43
C ASP A 155 11.73 -17.20 1.56
N ARG A 156 11.41 -16.44 0.54
CA ARG A 156 10.26 -15.54 0.55
C ARG A 156 8.93 -16.27 0.59
N LYS A 157 8.83 -17.42 -0.06
CA LYS A 157 7.63 -18.24 -0.03
C LYS A 157 7.34 -18.74 1.37
N GLN A 158 8.35 -19.24 2.06
CA GLN A 158 8.21 -19.67 3.44
C GLN A 158 7.92 -18.50 4.39
N GLN A 159 8.57 -17.36 4.16
CA GLN A 159 8.30 -16.14 4.95
C GLN A 159 6.88 -15.66 4.76
N TYR A 160 6.35 -15.68 3.54
CA TYR A 160 4.94 -15.38 3.28
C TYR A 160 4.01 -16.32 4.06
N PHE A 161 4.30 -17.61 4.11
CA PHE A 161 3.47 -18.57 4.84
C PHE A 161 3.47 -18.29 6.35
N ASN A 162 4.61 -17.94 6.91
CA ASN A 162 4.68 -17.53 8.31
C ASN A 162 3.86 -16.29 8.59
N PHE A 163 3.98 -15.30 7.73
CA PHE A 163 3.23 -14.04 7.76
C PHE A 163 1.72 -14.29 7.68
N GLN A 164 1.28 -15.02 6.69
CA GLN A 164 -0.11 -15.35 6.45
C GLN A 164 -0.72 -16.11 7.64
N ARG A 165 -0.02 -17.11 8.16
CA ARG A 165 -0.45 -17.86 9.33
C ARG A 165 -0.65 -16.97 10.54
N HIS A 166 0.30 -16.08 10.81
CA HIS A 166 0.22 -15.17 11.95
C HIS A 166 -1.02 -14.27 11.88
N PHE A 167 -1.24 -13.63 10.74
CA PHE A 167 -2.36 -12.71 10.57
C PHE A 167 -3.71 -13.42 10.47
N GLN A 168 -3.75 -14.63 9.96
CA GLN A 168 -4.96 -15.43 9.96
C GLN A 168 -5.37 -15.88 11.36
N GLU A 169 -4.42 -16.36 12.16
CA GLU A 169 -4.69 -16.71 13.57
C GLU A 169 -5.14 -15.49 14.37
N MET A 170 -4.59 -14.32 14.09
CA MET A 170 -5.03 -13.06 14.68
C MET A 170 -6.45 -12.70 14.22
N GLY A 171 -6.74 -12.85 12.94
CA GLY A 171 -8.07 -12.62 12.39
C GLY A 171 -9.13 -13.51 13.04
N ASP A 172 -8.83 -14.78 13.26
CA ASP A 172 -9.74 -15.70 13.94
C ASP A 172 -10.08 -15.25 15.37
N GLN A 173 -9.11 -14.63 16.06
CA GLN A 173 -9.33 -14.06 17.39
C GLN A 173 -10.12 -12.74 17.37
N LEU A 174 -10.09 -12.02 16.27
CA LEU A 174 -10.69 -10.70 16.11
C LEU A 174 -11.94 -10.70 15.20
N GLY A 175 -12.57 -11.87 15.02
CA GLY A 175 -13.81 -12.01 14.25
C GLY A 175 -13.61 -11.90 12.73
N ASN A 176 -12.39 -12.08 12.23
CA ASN A 176 -12.03 -12.00 10.81
C ASN A 176 -12.39 -10.66 10.15
N LYS A 177 -12.41 -9.59 10.92
CA LYS A 177 -12.75 -8.25 10.47
C LYS A 177 -11.67 -7.30 10.95
N MET A 178 -10.57 -7.31 10.22
CA MET A 178 -9.38 -6.53 10.56
C MET A 178 -9.18 -5.36 9.61
N ALA A 179 -8.49 -4.35 10.11
CA ALA A 179 -7.97 -3.27 9.30
C ALA A 179 -6.49 -3.04 9.65
N THR A 180 -5.71 -2.56 8.72
CA THR A 180 -4.31 -2.28 8.94
C THR A 180 -3.98 -0.82 8.71
N LEU A 181 -3.33 -0.20 9.70
CA LEU A 181 -2.79 1.16 9.61
C LEU A 181 -1.54 1.27 8.74
N VAL A 182 -0.84 0.18 8.51
CA VAL A 182 0.50 0.23 7.93
C VAL A 182 0.68 -0.85 6.87
N SER A 183 -0.23 -0.89 5.90
CA SER A 183 -0.08 -1.85 4.81
C SER A 183 1.05 -1.50 3.86
N LEU A 184 1.36 -0.23 3.67
CA LEU A 184 2.43 0.27 2.82
C LEU A 184 2.51 -0.46 1.46
N ASN A 185 3.60 -1.19 1.23
CA ASN A 185 3.83 -1.99 0.03
C ASN A 185 3.45 -3.47 0.18
N PHE A 186 2.88 -3.89 1.30
CA PHE A 186 2.51 -5.30 1.56
C PHE A 186 1.02 -5.56 1.71
N GLY A 187 0.19 -4.62 1.30
CA GLY A 187 -1.27 -4.76 1.33
C GLY A 187 -1.77 -6.03 0.64
N HIS A 188 -1.16 -6.44 -0.45
CA HIS A 188 -1.51 -7.66 -1.18
C HIS A 188 -1.38 -8.92 -0.29
N TYR A 189 -0.35 -8.98 0.54
CA TYR A 189 -0.13 -10.11 1.44
C TYR A 189 -1.13 -10.17 2.58
N PHE A 190 -1.59 -9.02 3.07
CA PHE A 190 -2.68 -8.95 4.04
C PHE A 190 -4.02 -9.37 3.44
N LEU A 191 -4.28 -9.01 2.19
CA LEU A 191 -5.57 -9.23 1.55
C LEU A 191 -5.72 -10.60 0.91
N LYS A 192 -4.62 -11.26 0.58
CA LYS A 192 -4.64 -12.57 -0.12
C LYS A 192 -5.55 -13.59 0.55
N GLU A 193 -5.57 -13.63 1.87
CA GLU A 193 -6.33 -14.61 2.65
C GLU A 193 -7.68 -14.12 3.17
N GLY A 194 -8.05 -12.88 2.87
CA GLY A 194 -9.39 -12.36 3.11
C GLY A 194 -9.71 -12.00 4.57
N VAL A 195 -8.71 -11.83 5.42
CA VAL A 195 -8.90 -11.45 6.84
C VAL A 195 -9.11 -9.95 7.00
N TYR A 196 -8.49 -9.16 6.16
CA TYR A 196 -8.56 -7.70 6.23
C TYR A 196 -9.69 -7.15 5.36
N THR A 197 -10.47 -6.25 5.93
CA THR A 197 -11.60 -5.58 5.27
C THR A 197 -11.31 -4.15 4.88
N LEU A 198 -10.22 -3.59 5.39
CA LEU A 198 -9.81 -2.23 5.15
C LEU A 198 -8.30 -2.13 5.28
N ILE A 199 -7.64 -1.49 4.33
CA ILE A 199 -6.19 -1.28 4.36
C ILE A 199 -5.86 0.20 4.25
N GLY A 200 -4.69 0.60 4.74
CA GLY A 200 -4.28 1.99 4.67
C GLY A 200 -2.82 2.20 5.05
N ALA A 201 -2.45 3.45 5.19
CA ALA A 201 -1.13 3.83 5.65
C ALA A 201 -1.18 5.02 6.59
N GLU A 202 -0.28 4.99 7.54
CA GLU A 202 0.07 6.13 8.38
C GLU A 202 1.15 6.95 7.67
N THR A 203 0.74 7.98 6.97
CA THR A 203 1.57 8.60 5.92
C THR A 203 2.58 9.62 6.38
N ALA A 204 2.53 10.08 7.63
CA ALA A 204 3.59 11.00 8.07
C ALA A 204 4.95 10.33 8.15
N GLN A 205 4.99 9.05 8.48
CA GLN A 205 6.22 8.25 8.47
C GLN A 205 6.70 7.94 7.05
N GLY A 206 5.77 7.80 6.13
CA GLY A 206 6.04 7.60 4.72
C GLY A 206 5.82 8.84 3.88
N LEU A 207 5.82 10.02 4.48
CA LEU A 207 5.45 11.27 3.83
C LEU A 207 6.14 11.50 2.47
N PRO A 208 7.45 11.33 2.36
CA PRO A 208 8.12 11.47 1.09
C PRO A 208 7.74 10.41 0.06
N ASN A 209 7.34 9.23 0.53
CA ASN A 209 7.03 8.07 -0.29
C ASN A 209 5.53 7.74 -0.34
N SER A 210 4.67 8.64 0.10
CA SER A 210 3.21 8.39 0.14
C SER A 210 2.65 8.04 -1.24
N GLN A 211 3.15 8.60 -2.31
CA GLN A 211 2.77 8.28 -3.68
C GLN A 211 3.01 6.79 -4.00
N ILE A 212 4.20 6.27 -3.64
CA ILE A 212 4.54 4.86 -3.85
C ILE A 212 3.66 3.97 -2.96
N TYR A 213 3.51 4.30 -1.68
CA TYR A 213 2.66 3.51 -0.79
C TYR A 213 1.24 3.39 -1.31
N TYR A 214 0.65 4.48 -1.75
CA TYR A 214 -0.71 4.45 -2.27
C TYR A 214 -0.82 3.79 -3.65
N SER A 215 0.24 3.73 -4.44
CA SER A 215 0.23 2.90 -5.64
C SER A 215 0.10 1.41 -5.31
N PHE A 216 0.76 0.94 -4.25
CA PHE A 216 0.60 -0.42 -3.74
C PHE A 216 -0.75 -0.63 -3.04
N ILE A 217 -1.18 0.29 -2.20
CA ILE A 217 -2.44 0.20 -1.44
C ILE A 217 -3.64 0.17 -2.40
N ARG A 218 -3.72 1.08 -3.37
CA ARG A 218 -4.78 1.08 -4.39
C ARG A 218 -4.74 -0.20 -5.23
N GLY A 219 -3.55 -0.60 -5.65
CA GLY A 219 -3.37 -1.83 -6.41
C GLY A 219 -3.85 -3.06 -5.65
N ALA A 220 -3.49 -3.19 -4.38
CA ALA A 220 -3.96 -4.27 -3.52
C ALA A 220 -5.48 -4.22 -3.32
N GLY A 221 -6.02 -3.05 -3.02
CA GLY A 221 -7.46 -2.87 -2.85
C GLY A 221 -8.25 -3.26 -4.09
N LYS A 222 -7.83 -2.79 -5.27
CA LYS A 222 -8.47 -3.13 -6.56
C LYS A 222 -8.31 -4.62 -6.91
N GLN A 223 -7.14 -5.20 -6.63
CA GLN A 223 -6.88 -6.61 -6.93
C GLN A 223 -7.75 -7.57 -6.13
N TYR A 224 -8.05 -7.23 -4.88
CA TYR A 224 -8.79 -8.10 -3.95
C TYR A 224 -10.20 -7.58 -3.60
N GLY A 225 -10.62 -6.45 -4.14
CA GLY A 225 -11.94 -5.88 -3.88
C GLY A 225 -12.10 -5.35 -2.46
N VAL A 226 -11.08 -4.70 -1.91
CA VAL A 226 -11.05 -4.14 -0.56
C VAL A 226 -10.83 -2.64 -0.61
N ASN A 227 -11.59 -1.90 0.17
CA ASN A 227 -11.45 -0.45 0.28
C ASN A 227 -10.17 -0.06 1.04
N TRP A 228 -9.74 1.18 0.84
CA TRP A 228 -8.56 1.73 1.51
C TRP A 228 -8.83 3.11 2.11
N PHE A 229 -8.03 3.45 3.11
CA PHE A 229 -8.14 4.68 3.85
C PHE A 229 -6.81 5.43 3.93
N GLY A 230 -6.86 6.70 4.30
CA GLY A 230 -5.71 7.55 4.56
C GLY A 230 -5.66 8.03 5.99
N ASN A 231 -4.56 7.79 6.67
CA ASN A 231 -4.28 8.34 7.98
C ASN A 231 -3.00 9.18 7.95
N ALA A 232 -3.04 10.36 8.54
CA ALA A 232 -1.87 11.21 8.67
C ALA A 232 -1.38 11.22 10.11
N SER A 233 -0.20 10.67 10.34
CA SER A 233 0.45 10.72 11.64
C SER A 233 0.90 12.14 11.97
N VAL A 234 0.75 12.47 13.23
CA VAL A 234 1.19 13.76 13.79
C VAL A 234 2.27 13.61 14.84
N TRP A 235 2.72 12.40 15.07
CA TRP A 235 3.53 12.05 16.24
C TRP A 235 5.02 11.87 15.98
N ASN A 236 5.41 11.64 14.76
CA ASN A 236 6.79 11.37 14.46
C ASN A 236 7.57 12.66 14.16
N ARG A 237 8.78 12.54 13.67
CA ARG A 237 9.69 13.63 13.34
C ARG A 237 9.07 14.72 12.48
N TRP A 238 8.17 14.34 11.59
CA TRP A 238 7.41 15.23 10.73
C TRP A 238 6.11 15.67 11.37
N GLY A 239 5.72 14.98 12.44
CA GLY A 239 4.50 15.21 13.16
C GLY A 239 4.60 16.42 14.09
N TRP A 240 3.47 16.97 14.35
CA TRP A 240 3.28 18.02 15.33
C TRP A 240 2.75 17.40 16.62
N LYS A 241 3.57 17.40 17.64
CA LYS A 241 3.22 16.75 18.91
C LYS A 241 2.12 17.49 19.66
N SER A 242 2.13 18.80 19.65
CA SER A 242 1.06 19.65 20.13
C SER A 242 1.20 21.07 19.61
N TYR A 243 0.09 21.71 19.37
CA TYR A 243 0.01 23.13 19.08
C TYR A 243 -0.26 23.93 20.35
N ASP A 244 0.28 23.46 21.45
CA ASP A 244 0.23 24.21 22.69
C ASP A 244 1.26 25.33 22.71
N SER A 245 1.20 26.12 23.77
CA SER A 245 2.09 27.27 23.98
C SER A 245 3.57 26.90 24.12
N ASN A 246 3.89 25.63 24.23
CA ASN A 246 5.25 25.13 24.44
C ASN A 246 5.90 24.61 23.17
N ALA A 247 5.24 24.74 22.05
CA ALA A 247 5.74 24.27 20.76
C ALA A 247 6.95 25.06 20.24
N GLU A 248 7.21 26.24 20.77
CA GLU A 248 8.38 27.03 20.41
C GLU A 248 9.63 26.53 21.12
N GLY A 249 10.63 26.20 20.33
CA GLY A 249 11.99 25.98 20.84
C GLY A 249 12.26 24.62 21.48
N ILE A 250 11.36 23.69 21.49
CA ILE A 250 11.64 22.35 21.94
C ILE A 250 12.47 21.64 20.86
N ASP A 251 13.75 21.59 21.09
CA ASP A 251 14.67 20.82 20.28
C ASP A 251 14.73 19.39 20.77
N ASN A 252 13.84 18.61 20.22
CA ASN A 252 13.77 17.19 20.50
C ASN A 252 13.80 16.49 19.14
N ASP A 253 14.91 15.90 18.81
CA ASP A 253 15.22 15.31 17.51
C ASP A 253 14.18 14.36 16.95
N TYR A 254 13.33 13.82 17.80
CA TYR A 254 12.37 12.79 17.39
C TYR A 254 10.91 13.26 17.33
N ASN A 255 10.51 14.15 18.21
CA ASN A 255 9.12 14.59 18.35
C ASN A 255 8.99 16.11 18.42
N SER A 256 9.93 16.83 17.87
CA SER A 256 9.83 18.27 17.86
C SER A 256 8.72 18.71 16.93
N GLY A 257 7.67 19.19 17.52
CA GLY A 257 6.59 19.88 16.84
C GLY A 257 6.68 21.37 17.09
N GLY A 258 6.00 22.13 16.31
CA GLY A 258 5.92 23.54 16.50
C GLY A 258 6.02 24.33 15.20
N PRO A 259 5.77 25.64 15.20
CA PRO A 259 5.78 26.45 13.99
C PRO A 259 7.15 26.46 13.28
N LEU A 260 8.21 26.15 13.99
CA LEU A 260 9.57 26.15 13.45
C LEU A 260 10.15 24.77 13.18
N LYS A 261 9.49 23.71 13.66
CA LYS A 261 9.94 22.32 13.52
C LYS A 261 8.75 21.39 13.35
N GLY A 262 8.97 20.25 12.71
CA GLY A 262 7.91 19.29 12.42
C GLY A 262 7.19 19.56 11.10
N THR A 263 6.09 18.86 10.86
CA THR A 263 5.32 18.98 9.62
C THR A 263 4.52 20.27 9.61
N SER A 264 4.69 21.06 8.56
CA SER A 264 3.93 22.30 8.41
C SER A 264 2.43 22.03 8.24
N LEU A 265 1.59 22.97 8.67
CA LEU A 265 0.14 22.87 8.47
C LEU A 265 -0.24 22.77 7.00
N GLY A 266 0.50 23.46 6.12
CA GLY A 266 0.30 23.37 4.68
C GLY A 266 0.53 21.96 4.14
N LEU A 267 1.54 21.26 4.66
CA LEU A 267 1.84 19.89 4.27
C LEU A 267 0.80 18.89 4.83
N LEU A 268 0.37 19.05 6.08
CA LEU A 268 -0.70 18.25 6.67
C LEU A 268 -2.02 18.43 5.90
N LYS A 269 -2.33 19.65 5.51
CA LYS A 269 -3.48 19.93 4.65
C LYS A 269 -3.34 19.24 3.29
N ARG A 270 -2.18 19.31 2.67
CA ARG A 270 -1.87 18.59 1.41
C ARG A 270 -2.12 17.10 1.57
N LEU A 271 -1.62 16.48 2.64
CA LEU A 271 -1.79 15.05 2.86
C LEU A 271 -3.26 14.64 2.91
N ILE A 272 -4.08 15.30 3.71
CA ILE A 272 -5.48 14.91 3.86
C ILE A 272 -6.26 15.06 2.53
N TYR A 273 -6.00 16.12 1.78
CA TYR A 273 -6.61 16.29 0.45
C TYR A 273 -6.04 15.32 -0.59
N THR A 274 -4.76 14.96 -0.50
CA THR A 274 -4.17 13.92 -1.34
C THR A 274 -4.82 12.57 -1.09
N HIS A 275 -5.09 12.21 0.17
CA HIS A 275 -5.81 10.97 0.49
C HIS A 275 -7.22 10.96 -0.10
N LEU A 276 -7.93 12.09 -0.11
CA LEU A 276 -9.22 12.20 -0.79
C LEU A 276 -9.07 11.97 -2.31
N MET A 277 -8.05 12.55 -2.92
CA MET A 277 -7.78 12.38 -4.36
C MET A 277 -7.28 10.98 -4.71
N TYR A 278 -6.72 10.25 -3.76
CA TYR A 278 -6.36 8.83 -3.91
C TYR A 278 -7.56 7.88 -3.79
N ASP A 279 -8.77 8.42 -3.73
CA ASP A 279 -10.00 7.65 -3.60
C ASP A 279 -10.06 6.85 -2.27
N CYS A 280 -9.44 7.38 -1.23
CA CYS A 280 -9.58 6.81 0.10
C CYS A 280 -11.01 6.99 0.59
N VAL A 281 -11.65 5.89 1.00
CA VAL A 281 -13.04 5.93 1.52
C VAL A 281 -13.15 6.62 2.86
N ALA A 282 -12.05 6.71 3.60
CA ALA A 282 -11.95 7.44 4.85
C ALA A 282 -10.59 8.09 4.96
N VAL A 283 -10.54 9.28 5.54
CA VAL A 283 -9.31 10.01 5.80
C VAL A 283 -9.35 10.66 7.17
N GLY A 284 -8.20 10.90 7.77
CA GLY A 284 -8.14 11.58 9.06
C GLY A 284 -6.72 11.75 9.58
N PHE A 285 -6.62 12.40 10.72
CA PHE A 285 -5.39 12.49 11.49
C PHE A 285 -5.43 11.55 12.68
N GLU A 286 -4.31 11.01 13.03
CA GLU A 286 -4.12 10.11 14.17
C GLU A 286 -4.49 10.76 15.52
N GLY A 287 -4.44 12.06 15.64
CA GLY A 287 -4.74 12.75 16.89
C GLY A 287 -4.55 14.26 16.82
N SER A 288 -4.39 14.86 18.00
CA SER A 288 -4.08 16.30 18.16
C SER A 288 -5.14 17.27 17.57
N MET A 289 -6.40 16.84 17.49
CA MET A 289 -7.47 17.65 16.89
C MET A 289 -7.95 18.79 17.80
N ARG A 290 -7.72 18.69 19.08
CA ARG A 290 -8.10 19.73 20.06
C ARG A 290 -6.90 20.11 20.90
N ILE A 291 -6.83 21.40 21.27
CA ILE A 291 -5.81 21.92 22.18
C ILE A 291 -6.20 21.57 23.62
N ASP A 292 -7.47 21.72 23.92
CA ASP A 292 -8.11 21.40 25.18
C ASP A 292 -9.56 21.01 24.90
N ASP A 293 -10.35 20.82 25.93
CA ASP A 293 -11.77 20.51 25.77
C ASP A 293 -12.59 21.66 25.18
N LYS A 294 -12.00 22.83 24.96
CA LYS A 294 -12.73 24.04 24.56
C LYS A 294 -12.58 24.41 23.10
N LYS A 295 -11.45 24.11 22.46
CA LYS A 295 -11.22 24.57 21.07
C LYS A 295 -10.44 23.57 20.22
N LEU A 296 -10.72 23.63 18.92
CA LEU A 296 -9.97 22.90 17.92
C LEU A 296 -8.53 23.40 17.80
N SER A 297 -7.62 22.46 17.65
CA SER A 297 -6.24 22.76 17.23
C SER A 297 -6.21 23.21 15.76
N PRO A 298 -5.09 23.74 15.27
CA PRO A 298 -4.92 23.97 13.84
C PRO A 298 -5.10 22.71 12.99
N ILE A 299 -4.69 21.52 13.48
CA ILE A 299 -4.90 20.22 12.82
C ILE A 299 -6.39 19.89 12.77
N GLY A 300 -7.09 20.03 13.89
CA GLY A 300 -8.55 19.83 13.93
C GLY A 300 -9.30 20.75 12.98
N LYS A 301 -8.85 21.99 12.78
CA LYS A 301 -9.42 22.90 11.79
C LYS A 301 -9.19 22.44 10.35
N ILE A 302 -8.05 21.83 10.05
CA ILE A 302 -7.78 21.23 8.74
C ILE A 302 -8.75 20.07 8.52
N GLN A 303 -8.89 19.17 9.49
CA GLN A 303 -9.83 18.06 9.38
C GLN A 303 -11.26 18.54 9.20
N GLN A 304 -11.72 19.48 10.03
CA GLN A 304 -13.04 20.10 9.88
C GLN A 304 -13.23 20.72 8.48
N SER A 305 -12.19 21.35 7.93
CA SER A 305 -12.28 21.93 6.58
C SER A 305 -12.46 20.88 5.49
N ALA A 306 -11.84 19.72 5.65
CA ALA A 306 -11.99 18.61 4.72
C ALA A 306 -13.41 18.01 4.79
N VAL A 307 -13.97 17.84 5.97
CA VAL A 307 -15.38 17.43 6.14
C VAL A 307 -16.33 18.42 5.44
N LYS A 308 -16.16 19.70 5.73
CA LYS A 308 -17.00 20.75 5.08
C LYS A 308 -16.84 20.79 3.57
N TRP A 309 -15.67 20.47 3.07
CA TRP A 309 -15.42 20.41 1.63
C TRP A 309 -16.22 19.27 0.99
N VAL A 310 -16.17 18.06 1.57
CA VAL A 310 -16.93 16.92 1.08
C VAL A 310 -18.44 17.12 1.25
N ASP A 311 -18.88 17.66 2.38
CA ASP A 311 -20.29 18.01 2.58
C ASP A 311 -20.81 18.97 1.49
N LYS A 312 -19.96 19.86 1.01
CA LYS A 312 -20.35 20.87 0.02
C LYS A 312 -20.25 20.36 -1.43
N TYR A 313 -19.22 19.61 -1.75
CA TYR A 313 -18.87 19.27 -3.14
C TYR A 313 -19.07 17.79 -3.46
N GLY A 314 -19.26 16.95 -2.47
CA GLY A 314 -19.36 15.50 -2.61
C GLY A 314 -18.01 14.80 -2.70
N ASP A 315 -18.07 13.54 -3.04
CA ASP A 315 -16.90 12.71 -3.32
C ASP A 315 -16.15 13.25 -4.55
N PRO A 316 -14.81 13.38 -4.52
CA PRO A 316 -14.04 13.81 -5.68
C PRO A 316 -14.09 12.84 -6.87
N GLY A 317 -14.61 11.63 -6.68
CA GLY A 317 -14.71 10.58 -7.68
C GLY A 317 -13.51 9.64 -7.71
N VAL A 318 -13.51 8.72 -8.66
CA VAL A 318 -12.50 7.68 -8.80
C VAL A 318 -11.23 8.25 -9.41
N MET A 319 -10.09 7.94 -8.79
CA MET A 319 -8.80 8.33 -9.32
C MET A 319 -8.45 7.54 -10.58
N TYR A 320 -8.11 8.24 -11.66
CA TYR A 320 -7.68 7.61 -12.91
C TYR A 320 -6.21 7.15 -12.81
N THR A 321 -6.01 5.86 -12.84
CA THR A 321 -4.69 5.20 -12.82
C THR A 321 -4.58 4.24 -14.00
N PRO A 322 -4.14 4.73 -15.18
CA PRO A 322 -4.14 3.93 -16.41
C PRO A 322 -3.05 2.85 -16.47
N VAL A 323 -2.10 2.87 -15.54
CA VAL A 323 -0.94 1.98 -15.55
C VAL A 323 -1.00 1.02 -14.38
N ALA A 324 -0.83 -0.27 -14.67
CA ALA A 324 -0.50 -1.27 -13.67
C ALA A 324 1.00 -1.57 -13.73
N LEU A 325 1.66 -1.52 -12.57
CA LEU A 325 2.98 -2.11 -12.37
C LEU A 325 2.81 -3.48 -11.74
N MET A 326 3.30 -4.52 -12.38
CA MET A 326 3.19 -5.88 -11.83
C MET A 326 4.53 -6.37 -11.34
N THR A 327 4.52 -6.91 -10.11
CA THR A 327 5.64 -7.65 -9.52
C THR A 327 5.24 -9.11 -9.32
N ASP A 328 6.23 -9.99 -9.26
CA ASP A 328 5.96 -11.38 -8.88
C ASP A 328 5.55 -11.47 -7.41
N PHE A 329 4.55 -12.31 -7.12
CA PHE A 329 3.98 -12.40 -5.77
C PHE A 329 5.00 -12.79 -4.71
N PHE A 330 5.90 -13.74 -5.01
CA PHE A 330 6.92 -14.19 -4.07
C PHE A 330 8.25 -13.43 -4.20
N SER A 331 8.45 -12.70 -5.27
CA SER A 331 9.60 -11.82 -5.37
C SER A 331 9.45 -10.61 -4.48
N GLY A 332 8.33 -9.93 -4.57
CA GLY A 332 7.89 -8.84 -3.74
C GLY A 332 8.95 -7.78 -3.43
N TRP A 333 8.66 -6.56 -3.70
CA TRP A 333 9.62 -5.52 -3.43
C TRP A 333 9.63 -5.09 -1.95
N SER A 334 10.82 -4.87 -1.40
CA SER A 334 10.99 -4.31 -0.07
C SER A 334 11.87 -3.07 -0.15
N PHE A 335 11.48 -2.00 0.53
CA PHE A 335 12.25 -0.75 0.51
C PHE A 335 13.70 -0.98 0.97
N PRO A 336 14.72 -0.72 0.14
CA PRO A 336 16.11 -0.98 0.50
C PRO A 336 16.63 0.00 1.56
N ARG A 337 16.19 1.23 1.50
CA ARG A 337 16.62 2.33 2.39
C ARG A 337 15.47 2.84 3.22
N HIS A 338 14.78 1.95 3.90
CA HIS A 338 13.56 2.35 4.51
C HIS A 338 13.72 3.04 5.86
N LEU A 339 12.68 3.81 6.17
CA LEU A 339 12.26 4.50 7.37
C LEU A 339 12.90 4.02 8.67
N TYR A 340 13.06 2.73 8.83
CA TYR A 340 13.61 2.15 10.03
C TYR A 340 14.74 1.19 9.66
N SER A 341 15.93 1.51 10.08
CA SER A 341 17.10 0.65 9.93
C SER A 341 16.97 -0.71 10.63
N ARG A 342 15.89 -0.92 11.39
CA ARG A 342 15.64 -2.10 12.21
C ARG A 342 14.43 -2.85 11.69
N GLN A 343 14.50 -3.54 10.60
CA GLN A 343 13.52 -4.54 10.12
C GLN A 343 12.01 -4.24 10.28
N ALA A 344 11.65 -3.15 10.95
CA ALA A 344 10.27 -2.69 10.98
C ALA A 344 9.84 -2.32 9.55
N TYR A 345 8.60 -2.64 9.21
CA TYR A 345 8.03 -2.38 7.90
C TYR A 345 8.75 -3.08 6.72
N LYS A 346 9.40 -4.20 6.99
CA LYS A 346 9.99 -5.08 5.98
C LYS A 346 9.33 -6.45 6.04
N VAL A 347 8.54 -6.78 5.05
CA VAL A 347 7.84 -8.08 4.99
C VAL A 347 8.83 -9.23 4.97
N TRP A 348 9.88 -9.09 4.18
CA TRP A 348 10.86 -10.15 3.97
C TRP A 348 11.98 -10.19 5.02
N GLY A 349 11.97 -9.26 5.96
CA GLY A 349 12.92 -9.26 7.07
C GLY A 349 14.37 -9.15 6.64
N ASN A 350 15.17 -10.14 7.04
CA ASN A 350 16.59 -10.23 6.71
C ASN A 350 16.89 -11.04 5.46
N LEU A 351 15.88 -11.49 4.75
CA LEU A 351 16.12 -12.15 3.48
C LEU A 351 16.87 -11.21 2.54
N PRO A 352 17.87 -11.69 1.81
CA PRO A 352 18.69 -10.86 0.96
C PRO A 352 17.86 -10.23 -0.17
N TYR A 353 18.31 -9.08 -0.64
CA TYR A 353 17.85 -8.52 -1.89
C TYR A 353 18.23 -9.44 -3.04
N GLU A 354 17.29 -9.67 -3.93
CA GLU A 354 17.47 -10.47 -5.13
C GLU A 354 17.31 -9.58 -6.37
N LEU A 355 17.66 -10.12 -7.54
CA LEU A 355 17.56 -9.37 -8.79
C LEU A 355 16.19 -8.71 -9.00
N PRO A 356 15.04 -9.37 -8.75
CA PRO A 356 13.73 -8.75 -8.91
C PRO A 356 13.53 -7.47 -8.07
N ASP A 357 14.11 -7.39 -6.87
CA ASP A 357 14.03 -6.18 -6.04
C ASP A 357 14.72 -4.99 -6.69
N TYR A 358 15.91 -5.22 -7.24
CA TYR A 358 16.67 -4.18 -7.95
C TYR A 358 15.98 -3.73 -9.23
N LEU A 359 15.32 -4.65 -9.92
CA LEU A 359 14.55 -4.32 -11.13
C LEU A 359 13.33 -3.46 -10.80
N THR A 360 12.59 -3.83 -9.78
CA THR A 360 11.46 -3.03 -9.28
C THR A 360 11.93 -1.67 -8.78
N ASP A 361 13.03 -1.63 -8.06
CA ASP A 361 13.65 -0.39 -7.57
C ASP A 361 14.00 0.55 -8.72
N GLY A 362 14.64 0.02 -9.77
CA GLY A 362 14.95 0.77 -10.97
C GLY A 362 13.71 1.33 -11.67
N MET A 363 12.65 0.55 -11.78
CA MET A 363 11.38 1.02 -12.36
C MET A 363 10.71 2.08 -11.48
N LEU A 364 10.71 1.91 -10.16
CA LEU A 364 10.15 2.89 -9.24
C LEU A 364 10.95 4.20 -9.25
N ASP A 365 12.26 4.15 -9.41
CA ASP A 365 13.10 5.36 -9.51
C ASP A 365 12.85 6.12 -10.82
N VAL A 366 12.48 5.41 -11.89
CA VAL A 366 12.03 6.04 -13.15
C VAL A 366 10.68 6.75 -12.96
N LEU A 367 9.73 6.10 -12.29
CA LEU A 367 8.37 6.65 -12.11
C LEU A 367 8.30 7.70 -11.01
N TYR A 368 9.09 7.57 -9.98
CA TYR A 368 9.16 8.45 -8.81
C TYR A 368 10.60 8.91 -8.59
N PRO A 369 11.15 9.75 -9.45
CA PRO A 369 12.57 10.13 -9.42
C PRO A 369 12.99 10.67 -8.05
N GLY A 370 14.07 10.10 -7.51
CA GLY A 370 14.62 10.51 -6.22
C GLY A 370 13.85 9.99 -5.00
N TYR A 371 12.93 9.04 -5.16
CA TYR A 371 12.17 8.50 -4.04
C TYR A 371 13.08 7.89 -2.95
N GLN A 372 14.22 7.35 -3.34
CA GLN A 372 15.18 6.74 -2.41
C GLN A 372 15.86 7.78 -1.51
N ASP A 373 15.96 9.02 -1.96
CA ASP A 373 16.52 10.13 -1.20
C ASP A 373 15.49 10.82 -0.31
N ALA A 374 14.22 10.53 -0.54
CA ALA A 374 13.10 11.04 0.21
C ALA A 374 12.75 10.10 1.38
N SER A 375 13.73 9.60 2.08
CA SER A 375 13.53 8.74 3.23
C SER A 375 13.22 9.55 4.49
N TYR A 376 12.66 8.89 5.46
CA TYR A 376 12.18 9.49 6.72
C TYR A 376 13.29 9.78 7.74
N TYR A 377 14.51 9.31 7.54
CA TYR A 377 15.55 9.31 8.58
C TYR A 377 16.42 10.57 8.56
N LYS A 378 17.34 10.67 9.51
CA LYS A 378 18.13 11.84 9.89
C LYS A 378 18.66 12.75 8.76
N ASP A 379 18.84 12.21 7.59
CA ASP A 379 19.43 12.93 6.45
C ASP A 379 18.41 13.24 5.36
N GLU A 380 17.15 13.19 5.69
CA GLU A 380 16.08 13.45 4.75
C GLU A 380 16.10 14.85 4.23
N ARG A 381 16.11 14.97 2.93
CA ARG A 381 16.09 16.24 2.22
C ARG A 381 14.81 16.43 1.42
N GLY A 382 14.02 15.38 1.29
CA GLY A 382 12.83 15.37 0.46
C GLY A 382 11.54 15.30 1.25
N PHE A 383 10.55 15.99 0.78
CA PHE A 383 9.15 15.85 1.15
C PHE A 383 8.41 15.20 0.00
N ILE A 384 7.08 15.13 0.06
CA ILE A 384 6.29 14.69 -1.08
C ILE A 384 6.75 15.45 -2.32
N THR A 385 7.51 14.77 -3.15
CA THR A 385 8.03 15.33 -4.38
C THR A 385 7.04 15.01 -5.48
N PRO A 386 6.47 16.00 -6.16
CA PRO A 386 5.66 15.71 -7.33
C PRO A 386 6.53 15.04 -8.37
N ASN A 387 6.10 13.88 -8.85
CA ASN A 387 6.74 13.28 -10.00
C ASN A 387 6.23 13.94 -11.31
N PRO A 388 7.02 13.95 -12.38
CA PRO A 388 6.61 14.59 -13.62
C PRO A 388 5.45 13.89 -14.34
N TYR A 389 5.14 12.65 -13.96
CA TYR A 389 4.12 11.82 -14.61
C TYR A 389 2.78 11.81 -13.85
N GLY A 390 2.76 12.31 -12.61
CA GLY A 390 1.62 12.21 -11.71
C GLY A 390 1.49 10.80 -11.10
N ASP A 391 0.46 10.61 -10.30
CA ASP A 391 0.18 9.33 -9.62
C ASP A 391 -0.66 8.43 -10.53
N ILE A 392 -0.09 8.01 -11.65
CA ILE A 392 -0.77 7.29 -12.74
C ILE A 392 -0.75 5.77 -12.59
N ALA A 393 0.00 5.23 -11.63
CA ALA A 393 0.24 3.80 -11.51
C ALA A 393 -0.35 3.18 -10.25
N ASP A 394 -0.84 1.96 -10.39
CA ASP A 394 -1.15 1.05 -9.30
C ASP A 394 -0.24 -0.17 -9.38
N CYS A 395 0.28 -0.63 -8.25
CA CYS A 395 1.09 -1.83 -8.19
C CYS A 395 0.20 -3.06 -7.98
N LEU A 396 0.30 -4.02 -8.88
CA LEU A 396 -0.37 -5.31 -8.81
C LEU A 396 0.66 -6.43 -8.59
N MET A 397 0.20 -7.58 -8.17
CA MET A 397 1.03 -8.78 -8.12
C MET A 397 0.59 -9.81 -9.15
N SER A 398 1.49 -10.75 -9.48
CA SER A 398 1.32 -11.71 -10.56
C SER A 398 0.08 -12.60 -10.43
N ASP A 399 -0.48 -12.73 -9.24
CA ASP A 399 -1.73 -13.44 -8.99
C ASP A 399 -3.00 -12.62 -9.29
N ALA A 400 -2.88 -11.36 -9.73
CA ALA A 400 -4.01 -10.54 -10.13
C ALA A 400 -4.83 -11.24 -11.22
N PRO A 401 -6.17 -11.33 -11.08
CA PRO A 401 -7.01 -11.96 -12.08
C PRO A 401 -7.11 -11.12 -13.35
N LEU A 402 -7.36 -11.78 -14.48
CA LEU A 402 -7.42 -11.12 -15.79
C LEU A 402 -8.41 -9.96 -15.85
N TRP A 403 -9.55 -10.05 -15.14
CA TRP A 403 -10.55 -8.99 -15.15
C TRP A 403 -10.04 -7.70 -14.47
N VAL A 404 -9.13 -7.82 -13.49
CA VAL A 404 -8.43 -6.66 -12.90
C VAL A 404 -7.46 -6.07 -13.90
N LEU A 405 -6.64 -6.89 -14.56
CA LEU A 405 -5.67 -6.41 -15.56
C LEU A 405 -6.34 -5.64 -16.68
N LYS A 406 -7.51 -6.10 -17.12
CA LYS A 406 -8.29 -5.44 -18.21
C LYS A 406 -8.78 -4.02 -17.85
N GLN A 407 -8.73 -3.62 -16.60
CA GLN A 407 -9.05 -2.25 -16.19
C GLN A 407 -7.92 -1.26 -16.51
N TYR A 408 -6.72 -1.76 -16.77
CA TYR A 408 -5.56 -0.94 -17.06
C TYR A 408 -5.20 -1.00 -18.55
N PRO A 409 -5.17 0.15 -19.23
CA PRO A 409 -4.70 0.21 -20.62
C PRO A 409 -3.25 -0.24 -20.81
N VAL A 410 -2.41 -0.01 -19.80
CA VAL A 410 -0.99 -0.36 -19.81
C VAL A 410 -0.64 -1.25 -18.61
N LEU A 411 0.06 -2.32 -18.90
CA LEU A 411 0.63 -3.22 -17.88
C LEU A 411 2.14 -3.29 -18.08
N VAL A 412 2.89 -2.88 -17.07
CA VAL A 412 4.35 -2.95 -17.06
C VAL A 412 4.78 -4.02 -16.06
N ILE A 413 5.52 -5.00 -16.53
CA ILE A 413 6.14 -5.99 -15.65
C ILE A 413 7.40 -5.35 -15.06
N ALA A 414 7.38 -5.09 -13.77
CA ALA A 414 8.43 -4.33 -13.10
C ALA A 414 9.67 -5.17 -12.76
N ASP A 415 9.48 -6.47 -12.55
CA ASP A 415 10.55 -7.42 -12.20
C ASP A 415 10.60 -8.64 -13.13
N GLU A 416 11.14 -9.74 -12.66
CA GLU A 416 11.13 -11.04 -13.36
C GLU A 416 10.05 -11.93 -12.76
N LEU A 417 9.06 -12.27 -13.58
CA LEU A 417 7.99 -13.18 -13.19
C LEU A 417 8.49 -14.62 -13.08
N HIS A 418 8.01 -15.35 -12.09
CA HIS A 418 8.22 -16.79 -12.00
C HIS A 418 7.52 -17.53 -13.16
N PRO A 419 8.13 -18.60 -13.68
CA PRO A 419 7.56 -19.33 -14.81
C PRO A 419 6.23 -20.00 -14.41
N GLY A 420 5.29 -19.99 -15.36
CA GLY A 420 4.01 -20.65 -15.18
C GLY A 420 3.10 -20.46 -16.39
N GLN A 421 2.38 -21.52 -16.77
CA GLN A 421 1.45 -21.47 -17.90
C GLN A 421 0.31 -20.48 -17.62
N GLU A 422 -0.18 -20.45 -16.41
CA GLU A 422 -1.28 -19.55 -16.02
C GLU A 422 -0.95 -18.07 -16.26
N ILE A 423 0.24 -17.62 -15.85
CA ILE A 423 0.64 -16.23 -16.07
C ILE A 423 0.88 -15.95 -17.57
N ASN A 424 1.43 -16.91 -18.29
CA ASN A 424 1.62 -16.80 -19.72
C ASN A 424 0.27 -16.62 -20.45
N ASP A 425 -0.69 -17.50 -20.20
CA ASP A 425 -2.03 -17.43 -20.79
C ASP A 425 -2.75 -16.13 -20.43
N LYS A 426 -2.63 -15.69 -19.19
CA LYS A 426 -3.23 -14.46 -18.68
C LYS A 426 -2.68 -13.21 -19.39
N LEU A 427 -1.36 -13.11 -19.57
CA LEU A 427 -0.74 -11.99 -20.26
C LEU A 427 -1.09 -11.98 -21.76
N ASN A 428 -1.09 -13.13 -22.42
CA ASN A 428 -1.55 -13.23 -23.81
C ASN A 428 -3.03 -12.81 -23.93
N ALA A 429 -3.90 -13.27 -23.05
CA ALA A 429 -5.31 -12.88 -23.05
C ALA A 429 -5.50 -11.38 -22.79
N TYR A 430 -4.68 -10.76 -21.94
CA TYR A 430 -4.68 -9.33 -21.69
C TYR A 430 -4.37 -8.53 -22.96
N ILE A 431 -3.30 -8.89 -23.69
CA ILE A 431 -2.92 -8.25 -24.93
C ILE A 431 -4.04 -8.41 -25.98
N HIS A 432 -4.54 -9.62 -26.18
CA HIS A 432 -5.59 -9.89 -27.16
C HIS A 432 -6.89 -9.10 -26.90
N ALA A 433 -7.15 -8.78 -25.63
CA ALA A 433 -8.30 -7.97 -25.22
C ALA A 433 -8.12 -6.46 -25.46
N GLY A 434 -6.93 -6.00 -25.80
CA GLY A 434 -6.64 -4.59 -26.11
C GLY A 434 -5.63 -3.92 -25.19
N GLY A 435 -5.04 -4.65 -24.24
CA GLY A 435 -4.02 -4.13 -23.34
C GLY A 435 -2.67 -3.93 -24.02
N HIS A 436 -1.89 -2.98 -23.52
CA HIS A 436 -0.51 -2.78 -23.92
C HIS A 436 0.42 -3.33 -22.82
N LEU A 437 1.07 -4.44 -23.10
CA LEU A 437 2.05 -5.05 -22.19
C LEU A 437 3.46 -4.50 -22.46
N VAL A 438 4.16 -4.09 -21.43
CA VAL A 438 5.61 -3.80 -21.46
C VAL A 438 6.31 -4.84 -20.59
N ILE A 439 7.26 -5.57 -21.17
CA ILE A 439 7.93 -6.68 -20.52
C ILE A 439 9.41 -6.73 -20.92
N THR A 440 10.26 -7.27 -20.05
CA THR A 440 11.68 -7.48 -20.35
C THR A 440 11.96 -8.91 -20.78
N ALA A 441 13.09 -9.11 -21.44
CA ALA A 441 13.58 -10.44 -21.83
C ALA A 441 13.78 -11.37 -20.62
N GLY A 442 14.08 -10.82 -19.45
CA GLY A 442 14.21 -11.60 -18.21
C GLY A 442 12.94 -12.35 -17.86
N SER A 443 11.79 -11.67 -17.92
CA SER A 443 10.49 -12.33 -17.73
C SER A 443 10.12 -13.28 -18.87
N LEU A 444 10.39 -12.88 -20.13
CA LEU A 444 10.14 -13.75 -21.28
C LEU A 444 10.90 -15.08 -21.24
N LYS A 445 12.11 -15.06 -20.73
CA LYS A 445 12.93 -16.27 -20.54
C LYS A 445 12.18 -17.34 -19.73
N ASN A 446 11.31 -16.93 -18.83
CA ASN A 446 10.53 -17.81 -17.97
C ASN A 446 9.15 -18.17 -18.55
N MET A 447 8.84 -17.74 -19.78
CA MET A 447 7.57 -18.03 -20.46
C MET A 447 7.75 -19.14 -21.49
N PRO A 448 7.21 -20.35 -21.26
CA PRO A 448 7.48 -21.52 -22.10
C PRO A 448 7.14 -21.29 -23.58
N ASP A 449 5.98 -20.67 -23.83
CA ASP A 449 5.47 -20.43 -25.18
C ASP A 449 5.74 -19.01 -25.69
N GLY A 450 6.43 -18.18 -24.89
CA GLY A 450 6.64 -16.77 -25.16
C GLY A 450 5.36 -15.94 -25.05
N ILE A 451 5.44 -14.69 -25.43
CA ILE A 451 4.31 -13.75 -25.44
C ILE A 451 4.06 -13.28 -26.87
N ALA A 452 2.85 -13.49 -27.37
CA ALA A 452 2.46 -13.12 -28.75
C ALA A 452 3.43 -13.64 -29.84
N GLY A 453 4.06 -14.77 -29.64
CA GLY A 453 5.06 -15.34 -30.55
C GLY A 453 6.48 -14.76 -30.39
N ILE A 454 6.71 -13.90 -29.40
CA ILE A 454 8.02 -13.38 -29.06
C ILE A 454 8.63 -14.26 -27.95
N ARG A 455 9.90 -14.65 -28.14
CA ARG A 455 10.67 -15.45 -27.19
C ARG A 455 12.09 -14.92 -27.08
N THR A 456 12.80 -15.31 -26.03
CA THR A 456 14.24 -15.09 -25.94
C THR A 456 14.99 -16.21 -26.65
N GLY A 457 16.07 -15.86 -27.33
CA GLY A 457 17.07 -16.83 -27.81
C GLY A 457 18.04 -17.21 -26.69
N GLU A 458 18.98 -18.09 -27.05
CA GLU A 458 20.02 -18.56 -26.11
C GLU A 458 21.19 -17.59 -25.96
N LYS A 459 21.32 -16.67 -26.89
CA LYS A 459 22.47 -15.76 -26.96
C LYS A 459 22.24 -14.48 -26.21
N THR A 460 23.31 -13.98 -25.64
CA THR A 460 23.37 -12.62 -25.09
C THR A 460 24.54 -11.89 -25.73
N LYS A 461 24.43 -10.58 -25.86
CA LYS A 461 25.49 -9.75 -26.44
C LYS A 461 25.82 -8.61 -25.47
N VAL A 462 27.11 -8.53 -25.11
CA VAL A 462 27.65 -7.36 -24.43
C VAL A 462 27.87 -6.26 -25.48
N CYS A 463 27.24 -5.11 -25.24
CA CYS A 463 27.25 -3.95 -26.12
C CYS A 463 27.99 -2.78 -25.46
N THR A 464 28.75 -2.05 -26.29
CA THR A 464 29.37 -0.76 -25.92
C THR A 464 28.95 0.34 -26.89
N ALA A 465 28.28 -0.05 -27.96
CA ALA A 465 27.76 0.90 -28.95
C ALA A 465 26.56 1.66 -28.42
N PRO A 466 26.33 2.88 -28.90
CA PRO A 466 25.13 3.63 -28.56
C PRO A 466 23.85 2.88 -28.93
N ILE A 467 22.78 3.15 -28.18
CA ILE A 467 21.42 2.73 -28.54
C ILE A 467 20.80 3.78 -29.45
N THR A 468 20.31 3.36 -30.61
CA THR A 468 19.57 4.23 -31.53
C THR A 468 18.07 4.10 -31.27
N TYR A 469 17.40 5.25 -31.08
CA TYR A 469 15.99 5.33 -30.85
C TYR A 469 15.40 6.60 -31.51
N LYS A 470 14.37 6.45 -32.35
CA LYS A 470 13.72 7.56 -33.08
C LYS A 470 14.69 8.46 -33.87
N GLY A 471 15.77 7.86 -34.40
CA GLY A 471 16.79 8.57 -35.16
C GLY A 471 17.86 9.28 -34.32
N GLU A 472 17.74 9.26 -33.02
CA GLU A 472 18.75 9.75 -32.09
C GLU A 472 19.65 8.63 -31.59
N SER A 473 20.87 8.98 -31.19
CA SER A 473 21.88 8.02 -30.72
C SER A 473 22.28 8.34 -29.29
N PHE A 474 22.05 7.39 -28.40
CA PHE A 474 22.29 7.54 -26.96
C PHE A 474 23.48 6.68 -26.54
N LYS A 475 24.53 7.34 -26.10
CA LYS A 475 25.73 6.66 -25.62
C LYS A 475 25.59 6.27 -24.17
N GLU A 476 25.70 4.97 -23.90
CA GLU A 476 25.73 4.46 -22.54
C GLU A 476 27.08 4.67 -21.85
N ARG A 477 27.10 4.88 -20.55
CA ARG A 477 28.31 5.11 -19.76
C ARG A 477 29.09 3.83 -19.48
N ALA A 478 28.40 2.71 -19.45
CA ALA A 478 28.97 1.39 -19.17
C ALA A 478 28.57 0.36 -20.22
N PRO A 479 29.32 -0.72 -20.38
CA PRO A 479 28.87 -1.86 -21.16
C PRO A 479 27.55 -2.41 -20.61
N TYR A 480 26.65 -2.82 -21.49
CA TYR A 480 25.36 -3.40 -21.16
C TYR A 480 25.11 -4.67 -21.95
N THR A 481 24.24 -5.55 -21.45
CA THR A 481 23.93 -6.82 -22.08
C THR A 481 22.52 -6.82 -22.64
N LEU A 482 22.40 -7.20 -23.91
CA LEU A 482 21.13 -7.43 -24.58
C LEU A 482 20.91 -8.95 -24.77
N ALA A 483 19.71 -9.41 -24.44
CA ALA A 483 19.28 -10.75 -24.78
C ALA A 483 18.85 -10.83 -26.24
N GLU A 484 19.13 -11.96 -26.88
CA GLU A 484 18.61 -12.25 -28.21
C GLU A 484 17.07 -12.37 -28.14
N LEU A 485 16.39 -11.67 -29.03
CA LEU A 485 14.93 -11.74 -29.17
C LEU A 485 14.58 -12.48 -30.47
N ILE A 486 13.73 -13.50 -30.38
CA ILE A 486 13.15 -14.21 -31.53
C ILE A 486 11.71 -13.71 -31.67
N TYR A 487 11.37 -13.13 -32.82
CA TYR A 487 10.10 -12.46 -33.02
C TYR A 487 9.59 -12.60 -34.45
N PRO A 488 8.26 -12.48 -34.66
CA PRO A 488 7.67 -12.49 -36.01
C PRO A 488 8.16 -11.32 -36.86
N ALA A 489 8.20 -11.52 -38.18
CA ALA A 489 8.60 -10.47 -39.13
C ALA A 489 7.71 -9.23 -39.10
N SER A 490 6.49 -9.32 -38.55
CA SER A 490 5.59 -8.20 -38.35
C SER A 490 5.93 -7.30 -37.16
N ALA A 491 6.90 -7.70 -36.34
CA ALA A 491 7.34 -6.87 -35.23
C ALA A 491 8.19 -5.68 -35.73
N THR A 492 8.04 -4.56 -35.03
CA THR A 492 8.81 -3.34 -35.29
C THR A 492 9.96 -3.24 -34.31
N VAL A 493 11.17 -3.03 -34.80
CA VAL A 493 12.33 -2.72 -33.96
C VAL A 493 12.28 -1.25 -33.56
N LEU A 494 12.08 -0.96 -32.28
CA LEU A 494 12.01 0.40 -31.74
C LEU A 494 13.39 0.96 -31.40
N GLN A 495 14.23 0.11 -30.84
CA GLN A 495 15.59 0.47 -30.37
C GLN A 495 16.58 -0.59 -30.82
N LYS A 496 17.78 -0.16 -31.17
CA LYS A 496 18.88 -1.06 -31.53
C LYS A 496 20.24 -0.54 -31.10
N SER A 497 21.15 -1.47 -30.82
CA SER A 497 22.58 -1.20 -30.65
C SER A 497 23.29 -1.84 -31.83
N ASN A 498 23.79 -0.99 -32.77
CA ASN A 498 24.15 -1.42 -34.11
C ASN A 498 22.99 -2.19 -34.77
N GLU A 499 23.21 -3.42 -35.21
CA GLU A 499 22.15 -4.26 -35.81
C GLU A 499 21.40 -5.13 -34.78
N PHE A 500 21.74 -5.03 -33.48
CA PHE A 500 21.14 -5.86 -32.45
C PHE A 500 19.92 -5.15 -31.85
N PRO A 501 18.72 -5.74 -31.90
CA PRO A 501 17.53 -5.14 -31.32
C PRO A 501 17.63 -4.98 -29.80
N ALA A 502 17.39 -3.78 -29.30
CA ALA A 502 17.33 -3.46 -27.88
C ALA A 502 15.89 -3.38 -27.36
N ALA A 503 14.94 -3.05 -28.24
CA ALA A 503 13.51 -3.10 -27.94
C ALA A 503 12.71 -3.34 -29.23
N ILE A 504 11.62 -4.11 -29.12
CA ILE A 504 10.68 -4.39 -30.21
C ILE A 504 9.25 -4.16 -29.77
N GLU A 505 8.37 -3.90 -30.71
CA GLU A 505 6.92 -3.81 -30.48
C GLU A 505 6.18 -4.69 -31.51
N LEU A 506 5.13 -5.36 -31.04
CA LEU A 506 4.28 -6.20 -31.87
C LEU A 506 2.82 -5.98 -31.53
N ASN A 507 1.97 -5.76 -32.56
CA ASN A 507 0.53 -5.78 -32.42
C ASN A 507 0.04 -7.24 -32.38
N ALA A 508 -0.81 -7.56 -31.39
CA ALA A 508 -1.40 -8.88 -31.23
C ALA A 508 -2.85 -8.76 -30.75
N GLY A 509 -3.77 -9.33 -31.49
CA GLY A 509 -5.20 -9.15 -31.24
C GLY A 509 -5.60 -7.68 -31.32
N LYS A 510 -6.22 -7.16 -30.27
CA LYS A 510 -6.64 -5.74 -30.17
C LYS A 510 -5.60 -4.86 -29.45
N GLY A 511 -4.58 -5.45 -28.89
CA GLY A 511 -3.55 -4.76 -28.12
C GLY A 511 -2.17 -4.94 -28.70
N LYS A 512 -1.17 -4.73 -27.89
CA LYS A 512 0.23 -4.84 -28.29
C LYS A 512 1.17 -5.18 -27.15
N VAL A 513 2.35 -5.62 -27.50
CA VAL A 513 3.44 -5.89 -26.56
C VAL A 513 4.70 -5.16 -26.97
N THR A 514 5.34 -4.52 -26.00
CA THR A 514 6.67 -3.94 -26.13
C THR A 514 7.64 -4.77 -25.28
N VAL A 515 8.69 -5.28 -25.90
CA VAL A 515 9.69 -6.10 -25.25
C VAL A 515 11.03 -5.39 -25.26
N LEU A 516 11.64 -5.26 -24.06
CA LEU A 516 13.00 -4.76 -23.91
C LEU A 516 13.97 -5.93 -23.76
N ALA A 517 15.08 -5.89 -24.49
CA ALA A 517 16.11 -6.92 -24.47
C ALA A 517 17.03 -6.84 -23.23
N SER A 518 16.87 -5.83 -22.38
CA SER A 518 17.58 -5.67 -21.12
C SER A 518 16.63 -5.24 -20.00
N PRO A 519 17.01 -5.42 -18.74
CA PRO A 519 16.26 -4.89 -17.59
C PRO A 519 16.18 -3.35 -17.60
N TYR A 520 15.16 -2.80 -16.93
CA TYR A 520 15.05 -1.36 -16.69
C TYR A 520 16.21 -0.86 -15.83
N GLY A 521 16.69 0.36 -16.13
CA GLY A 521 17.76 0.98 -15.35
C GLY A 521 19.16 0.43 -15.59
N VAL A 522 19.31 -0.59 -16.44
CA VAL A 522 20.62 -1.12 -16.83
C VAL A 522 21.27 -0.23 -17.88
N THR A 523 20.48 0.36 -18.74
CA THR A 523 20.89 1.40 -19.69
C THR A 523 20.38 2.77 -19.23
N GLU A 524 21.07 3.86 -19.58
CA GLU A 524 20.72 5.13 -19.00
C GLU A 524 19.38 5.66 -19.53
N GLN A 525 19.27 6.14 -20.69
CA GLN A 525 18.11 6.92 -21.04
C GLN A 525 17.06 6.21 -21.91
N PRO A 526 17.39 5.60 -23.03
CA PRO A 526 16.36 5.21 -24.00
C PRO A 526 15.47 4.07 -23.52
N GLN A 527 15.98 3.15 -22.71
CA GLN A 527 15.19 2.03 -22.19
C GLN A 527 14.37 2.39 -20.94
N CYS A 528 14.77 3.41 -20.20
CA CYS A 528 13.95 4.00 -19.16
C CYS A 528 12.82 4.85 -19.75
N GLU A 529 13.10 5.62 -20.80
CA GLU A 529 12.09 6.47 -21.44
C GLU A 529 11.02 5.69 -22.19
N LEU A 530 11.33 4.54 -22.76
CA LEU A 530 10.37 3.80 -23.56
C LEU A 530 9.13 3.36 -22.77
N PRO A 531 9.22 2.74 -21.59
CA PRO A 531 8.05 2.45 -20.77
C PRO A 531 7.25 3.70 -20.42
N VAL A 532 7.91 4.80 -20.08
CA VAL A 532 7.26 6.07 -19.75
C VAL A 532 6.48 6.61 -20.93
N LYS A 533 7.07 6.61 -22.13
CA LYS A 533 6.37 7.04 -23.36
C LYS A 533 5.15 6.18 -23.66
N VAL A 534 5.24 4.88 -23.46
CA VAL A 534 4.08 3.99 -23.58
C VAL A 534 2.98 4.37 -22.62
N MET A 535 3.33 4.73 -21.38
CA MET A 535 2.36 5.17 -20.38
C MET A 535 1.73 6.51 -20.72
N GLU A 536 2.50 7.45 -21.28
CA GLU A 536 2.05 8.79 -21.66
C GLU A 536 1.19 8.81 -22.93
N GLU A 537 1.43 7.91 -23.85
CA GLU A 537 0.72 7.85 -25.14
C GLU A 537 -0.75 7.37 -25.01
N LYS A 538 -1.17 6.96 -23.84
CA LYS A 538 -2.56 6.53 -23.63
C LYS A 538 -3.49 7.72 -23.55
N PRO A 539 -4.52 7.78 -24.40
CA PRO A 539 -5.44 8.90 -24.38
C PRO A 539 -6.20 8.97 -23.06
N LEU A 540 -6.29 10.18 -22.54
CA LEU A 540 -7.15 10.54 -21.41
C LEU A 540 -8.65 10.52 -21.78
N ASP A 541 -8.99 9.96 -22.94
CA ASP A 541 -10.25 10.17 -23.65
C ASP A 541 -11.44 9.33 -23.13
N LYS A 542 -11.29 8.60 -22.06
CA LYS A 542 -12.43 7.93 -21.42
C LYS A 542 -12.53 8.31 -19.97
N PRO A 543 -13.46 9.20 -19.62
CA PRO A 543 -13.88 9.29 -18.23
C PRO A 543 -14.50 7.95 -17.82
N TYR A 544 -14.09 7.45 -16.68
CA TYR A 544 -14.68 6.27 -16.05
C TYR A 544 -16.05 6.62 -15.46
#